data_9355f241db0425264b931f2e99e9b1b6
#
_entry.id   9355f241db0425264b931f2e99e9b1b6
#
_cell.length_a   1.000
_cell.length_b   1.000
_cell.length_c   1.000
_cell.angle_alpha   90.00
_cell.angle_beta   90.00
_cell.angle_gamma   90.00
#
_symmetry.space_group_name_H-M   'P 1'
#
loop_
_entity.id
_entity.type
_entity.pdbx_description
1 polymer ?
#
loop_
_entity_poly.entity_id
_entity_poly.type
_entity_poly.pdbx_seq_one_letter_code
_entity_poly.pdbx_strand_id
1 'polypeptide(L)'
;MSDFYSNMYNPDVLTCLANLSNDEVFTPPEVANRMLDMLPEELWHDSSATFLDPACKSGVFLREIAKRLIEGLKEEIPDLQERIDHIFHKQLYGIAITELTSLLSRRSVYCSKYPNSKYSITLFEDTSGNIRYKRIPHRWQNEKCLFCGASKSEYERGDELETHAYEWIHTTKPEEIFKMKFDVIIGNPPYQLSTAGDSNGAQAKPIYQLFVQQAIKLKPRYVVMITPSRWFSGGWGLDEFRNNMMKNDHIRIIHDYQNSSDCFSGVEIKGGISYFMYDRDNKGPCMFYSHEADKIISKTERYLHEEGCDVVIRYNELISIYRKARLHTGFIPFSSIVSGRSPFGLNTNHYGHETPKSSSDVKYFERKGLRYISCNQITKNLDAIKLYKLFVPKAAEDGKIPGKVIGAITPGEPGTICSGTYLLVGPFSSQQEMKNVASYMRTKFFRAL
;
A
#
# COMPACT_ATOMS: atom_id res chain seq x y z
N MET A 1 -13.98 -11.07 -40.85
CA MET A 1 -14.98 -11.01 -39.74
C MET A 1 -14.44 -11.54 -38.41
N SER A 2 -13.12 -11.53 -38.17
CA SER A 2 -12.49 -12.08 -36.96
C SER A 2 -11.98 -11.04 -35.98
N ASP A 3 -12.13 -9.75 -36.26
CA ASP A 3 -11.56 -8.69 -35.38
C ASP A 3 -12.55 -7.98 -34.45
N PHE A 4 -13.84 -8.30 -34.52
CA PHE A 4 -14.87 -7.62 -33.76
C PHE A 4 -14.92 -8.07 -32.28
N TYR A 5 -14.41 -9.26 -31.95
CA TYR A 5 -14.40 -9.82 -30.60
C TYR A 5 -13.10 -9.67 -29.85
N SER A 6 -12.01 -9.34 -30.53
CA SER A 6 -10.68 -9.17 -29.87
C SER A 6 -10.48 -7.82 -29.21
N ASN A 7 -11.33 -6.81 -29.49
CA ASN A 7 -11.21 -5.44 -28.97
C ASN A 7 -12.39 -4.99 -28.08
N MET A 8 -13.21 -5.90 -27.57
CA MET A 8 -14.28 -5.54 -26.63
C MET A 8 -13.80 -5.56 -25.18
N TYR A 9 -12.73 -4.87 -24.85
CA TYR A 9 -12.58 -4.26 -23.55
C TYR A 9 -13.33 -2.92 -23.62
N ASN A 10 -14.50 -2.84 -22.99
CA ASN A 10 -15.20 -1.57 -22.84
C ASN A 10 -14.83 -0.99 -21.46
N PRO A 11 -13.76 -0.19 -21.35
CA PRO A 11 -13.30 0.37 -20.09
C PRO A 11 -14.25 1.43 -19.53
N ASP A 12 -15.17 1.96 -20.32
CA ASP A 12 -15.86 3.20 -20.03
C ASP A 12 -16.73 3.16 -18.79
N VAL A 13 -17.49 2.10 -18.56
CA VAL A 13 -18.37 2.00 -17.39
C VAL A 13 -17.57 1.75 -16.12
N LEU A 14 -16.57 0.87 -16.14
CA LEU A 14 -15.72 0.58 -14.98
C LEU A 14 -14.77 1.74 -14.69
N THR A 15 -14.27 2.42 -15.72
CA THR A 15 -13.42 3.61 -15.59
C THR A 15 -14.24 4.80 -15.08
N CYS A 16 -15.49 4.97 -15.53
CA CYS A 16 -16.40 5.98 -15.01
C CYS A 16 -16.77 5.69 -13.54
N LEU A 17 -16.98 4.43 -13.15
CA LEU A 17 -17.25 4.04 -11.76
C LEU A 17 -16.01 4.24 -10.88
N ALA A 18 -14.80 3.95 -11.37
CA ALA A 18 -13.55 4.22 -10.67
C ALA A 18 -13.31 5.72 -10.45
N ASN A 19 -13.77 6.56 -11.37
CA ASN A 19 -13.69 8.02 -11.24
C ASN A 19 -14.73 8.62 -10.30
N LEU A 20 -15.78 7.87 -9.95
CA LEU A 20 -16.82 8.31 -9.01
C LEU A 20 -16.40 8.14 -7.53
N SER A 21 -15.47 7.24 -7.25
CA SER A 21 -14.82 7.13 -5.94
C SER A 21 -13.30 7.06 -6.16
N ASN A 22 -12.59 8.09 -5.74
CA ASN A 22 -11.11 8.17 -5.85
C ASN A 22 -10.35 7.05 -5.12
N ASP A 23 -11.04 6.15 -4.43
CA ASP A 23 -10.46 5.14 -3.54
C ASP A 23 -10.59 3.70 -4.06
N GLU A 24 -11.36 3.47 -5.13
CA GLU A 24 -11.61 2.13 -5.66
C GLU A 24 -10.89 1.89 -7.01
N VAL A 25 -9.69 1.32 -6.94
CA VAL A 25 -8.98 0.85 -8.13
C VAL A 25 -9.54 -0.52 -8.53
N PHE A 26 -10.10 -0.61 -9.75
CA PHE A 26 -10.52 -1.87 -10.35
C PHE A 26 -9.32 -2.58 -10.98
N THR A 27 -9.23 -3.90 -10.75
CA THR A 27 -8.12 -4.69 -11.29
C THR A 27 -8.43 -5.11 -12.73
N PRO A 28 -7.58 -4.78 -13.71
CA PRO A 28 -7.72 -5.32 -15.06
C PRO A 28 -7.55 -6.85 -15.09
N PRO A 29 -8.21 -7.56 -16.01
CA PRO A 29 -8.06 -9.02 -16.14
C PRO A 29 -6.61 -9.49 -16.31
N GLU A 30 -5.79 -8.72 -17.02
CA GLU A 30 -4.37 -9.03 -17.25
C GLU A 30 -3.58 -9.02 -15.95
N VAL A 31 -3.85 -8.05 -15.07
CA VAL A 31 -3.20 -7.97 -13.74
C VAL A 31 -3.69 -9.12 -12.86
N ALA A 32 -5.01 -9.39 -12.86
CA ALA A 32 -5.57 -10.50 -12.10
C ALA A 32 -4.94 -11.83 -12.53
N ASN A 33 -4.80 -12.08 -13.84
CA ASN A 33 -4.17 -13.28 -14.36
C ASN A 33 -2.68 -13.38 -13.97
N ARG A 34 -1.90 -12.29 -14.07
CA ARG A 34 -0.52 -12.29 -13.59
C ARG A 34 -0.40 -12.63 -12.10
N MET A 35 -1.37 -12.22 -11.28
CA MET A 35 -1.41 -12.60 -9.86
C MET A 35 -1.77 -14.07 -9.67
N LEU A 36 -2.70 -14.60 -10.47
CA LEU A 36 -3.08 -16.02 -10.45
C LEU A 36 -1.95 -16.93 -10.94
N ASP A 37 -1.12 -16.47 -11.87
CA ASP A 37 0.05 -17.20 -12.41
C ASP A 37 1.16 -17.44 -11.35
N MET A 38 1.10 -16.76 -10.20
CA MET A 38 1.99 -17.06 -9.08
C MET A 38 1.55 -18.30 -8.28
N LEU A 39 0.30 -18.72 -8.41
CA LEU A 39 -0.26 -19.88 -7.70
C LEU A 39 0.13 -21.19 -8.39
N PRO A 40 0.33 -22.27 -7.63
CA PRO A 40 0.64 -23.58 -8.20
C PRO A 40 -0.46 -24.12 -9.12
N GLU A 41 -0.05 -24.77 -10.20
CA GLU A 41 -0.95 -25.30 -11.24
C GLU A 41 -1.91 -26.37 -10.71
N GLU A 42 -1.49 -27.17 -9.74
CA GLU A 42 -2.30 -28.22 -9.11
C GLU A 42 -3.61 -27.70 -8.49
N LEU A 43 -3.65 -26.44 -8.07
CA LEU A 43 -4.87 -25.82 -7.53
C LEU A 43 -6.02 -25.78 -8.52
N TRP A 44 -5.72 -25.71 -9.82
CA TRP A 44 -6.72 -25.64 -10.86
C TRP A 44 -7.35 -27.00 -11.18
N HIS A 45 -6.71 -28.08 -10.73
CA HIS A 45 -7.14 -29.46 -10.88
C HIS A 45 -7.68 -30.09 -9.57
N ASP A 46 -7.78 -29.28 -8.52
CA ASP A 46 -8.25 -29.74 -7.20
C ASP A 46 -9.68 -29.26 -6.96
N SER A 47 -10.64 -30.18 -7.04
CA SER A 47 -12.07 -29.90 -6.79
C SER A 47 -12.38 -29.52 -5.33
N SER A 48 -11.45 -29.76 -4.41
CA SER A 48 -11.59 -29.37 -3.02
C SER A 48 -10.99 -27.99 -2.69
N ALA A 49 -10.17 -27.41 -3.57
CA ALA A 49 -9.52 -26.11 -3.36
C ALA A 49 -10.55 -24.98 -3.25
N THR A 50 -10.38 -24.12 -2.25
CA THR A 50 -11.33 -23.03 -1.94
C THR A 50 -10.66 -21.67 -2.02
N PHE A 51 -11.37 -20.71 -2.63
CA PHE A 51 -10.85 -19.38 -2.95
C PHE A 51 -11.75 -18.29 -2.37
N LEU A 52 -11.14 -17.28 -1.74
CA LEU A 52 -11.83 -16.12 -1.20
C LEU A 52 -11.24 -14.82 -1.76
N ASP A 53 -12.10 -13.94 -2.30
CA ASP A 53 -11.80 -12.54 -2.51
C ASP A 53 -12.47 -11.71 -1.40
N PRO A 54 -11.70 -11.19 -0.40
CA PRO A 54 -12.27 -10.48 0.74
C PRO A 54 -12.59 -9.01 0.44
N ALA A 55 -12.32 -8.55 -0.78
CA ALA A 55 -12.54 -7.17 -1.23
C ALA A 55 -13.12 -7.14 -2.65
N CYS A 56 -14.12 -8.00 -2.89
CA CYS A 56 -14.70 -8.21 -4.20
C CYS A 56 -15.36 -6.92 -4.73
N LYS A 57 -14.89 -6.46 -5.88
CA LYS A 57 -15.38 -5.24 -6.55
C LYS A 57 -16.12 -5.59 -7.84
N SER A 58 -15.37 -5.83 -8.93
CA SER A 58 -15.95 -6.28 -10.21
C SER A 58 -16.08 -7.81 -10.32
N GLY A 59 -15.57 -8.57 -9.33
CA GLY A 59 -15.54 -10.02 -9.37
C GLY A 59 -14.48 -10.60 -10.31
N VAL A 60 -13.51 -9.80 -10.76
CA VAL A 60 -12.51 -10.23 -11.75
C VAL A 60 -11.70 -11.43 -11.27
N PHE A 61 -11.22 -11.44 -10.02
CA PHE A 61 -10.46 -12.58 -9.52
C PHE A 61 -11.29 -13.86 -9.53
N LEU A 62 -12.50 -13.82 -8.98
CA LEU A 62 -13.38 -15.01 -8.96
C LEU A 62 -13.73 -15.49 -10.34
N ARG A 63 -13.95 -14.56 -11.31
CA ARG A 63 -14.23 -14.91 -12.70
C ARG A 63 -13.03 -15.57 -13.38
N GLU A 64 -11.81 -15.03 -13.20
CA GLU A 64 -10.62 -15.61 -13.83
C GLU A 64 -10.24 -16.95 -13.16
N ILE A 65 -10.47 -17.11 -11.84
CA ILE A 65 -10.34 -18.40 -11.15
C ILE A 65 -11.36 -19.42 -11.71
N ALA A 66 -12.64 -19.01 -11.87
CA ALA A 66 -13.66 -19.89 -12.45
C ALA A 66 -13.26 -20.43 -13.81
N LYS A 67 -12.71 -19.59 -14.70
CA LYS A 67 -12.22 -20.02 -16.02
C LYS A 67 -11.16 -21.12 -15.92
N ARG A 68 -10.20 -20.97 -15.00
CA ARG A 68 -9.12 -21.95 -14.80
C ARG A 68 -9.66 -23.26 -14.23
N LEU A 69 -10.56 -23.19 -13.24
CA LEU A 69 -11.19 -24.38 -12.66
C LEU A 69 -12.11 -25.10 -13.63
N ILE A 70 -12.88 -24.38 -14.45
CA ILE A 70 -13.73 -24.96 -15.50
C ILE A 70 -12.89 -25.78 -16.49
N GLU A 71 -11.71 -25.32 -16.82
CA GLU A 71 -10.78 -26.04 -17.69
C GLU A 71 -10.10 -27.18 -16.95
N GLY A 72 -9.55 -26.91 -15.75
CA GLY A 72 -8.75 -27.87 -15.00
C GLY A 72 -9.53 -29.07 -14.44
N LEU A 73 -10.82 -28.90 -14.15
CA LEU A 73 -11.66 -29.97 -13.59
C LEU A 73 -12.41 -30.77 -14.66
N LYS A 74 -12.11 -30.64 -15.93
CA LYS A 74 -12.81 -31.36 -17.03
C LYS A 74 -12.76 -32.87 -16.93
N GLU A 75 -11.64 -33.41 -16.47
CA GLU A 75 -11.47 -34.85 -16.35
C GLU A 75 -12.20 -35.40 -15.11
N GLU A 76 -12.17 -34.64 -13.99
CA GLU A 76 -12.79 -35.06 -12.72
C GLU A 76 -14.32 -34.89 -12.75
N ILE A 77 -14.80 -33.78 -13.33
CA ILE A 77 -16.23 -33.46 -13.47
C ILE A 77 -16.54 -33.19 -14.96
N PRO A 78 -16.81 -34.23 -15.77
CA PRO A 78 -16.95 -34.08 -17.21
C PRO A 78 -18.17 -33.25 -17.67
N ASP A 79 -19.29 -33.36 -16.93
CA ASP A 79 -20.47 -32.56 -17.25
C ASP A 79 -20.23 -31.08 -16.94
N LEU A 80 -20.48 -30.22 -17.91
CA LEU A 80 -20.19 -28.81 -17.79
C LEU A 80 -21.06 -28.12 -16.73
N GLN A 81 -22.34 -28.47 -16.67
CA GLN A 81 -23.24 -27.80 -15.70
C GLN A 81 -22.92 -28.27 -14.27
N GLU A 82 -22.69 -29.55 -14.07
CA GLU A 82 -22.27 -30.09 -12.77
C GLU A 82 -20.94 -29.45 -12.30
N ARG A 83 -20.00 -29.30 -13.22
CA ARG A 83 -18.71 -28.63 -12.94
C ARG A 83 -18.88 -27.16 -12.59
N ILE A 84 -19.74 -26.40 -13.32
CA ILE A 84 -20.07 -25.02 -13.01
C ILE A 84 -20.72 -24.93 -11.62
N ASP A 85 -21.73 -25.77 -11.35
CA ASP A 85 -22.42 -25.78 -10.07
C ASP A 85 -21.46 -26.10 -8.92
N HIS A 86 -20.58 -27.08 -9.11
CA HIS A 86 -19.54 -27.42 -8.12
C HIS A 86 -18.62 -26.24 -7.83
N ILE A 87 -18.05 -25.60 -8.85
CA ILE A 87 -17.11 -24.49 -8.71
C ILE A 87 -17.76 -23.32 -7.97
N PHE A 88 -18.93 -22.88 -8.42
CA PHE A 88 -19.56 -21.69 -7.86
C PHE A 88 -20.19 -21.92 -6.49
N HIS A 89 -20.65 -23.13 -6.17
CA HIS A 89 -21.23 -23.43 -4.84
C HIS A 89 -20.20 -23.79 -3.81
N LYS A 90 -19.07 -24.44 -4.17
CA LYS A 90 -18.15 -25.05 -3.21
C LYS A 90 -16.75 -24.44 -3.18
N GLN A 91 -16.31 -23.80 -4.27
CA GLN A 91 -14.92 -23.33 -4.37
C GLN A 91 -14.76 -21.81 -4.32
N LEU A 92 -15.71 -21.03 -4.84
CA LEU A 92 -15.58 -19.58 -5.00
C LEU A 92 -16.41 -18.78 -4.01
N TYR A 93 -15.75 -17.89 -3.29
CA TYR A 93 -16.38 -17.04 -2.27
C TYR A 93 -15.87 -15.59 -2.38
N GLY A 94 -16.76 -14.62 -2.09
CA GLY A 94 -16.41 -13.21 -2.13
C GLY A 94 -17.08 -12.41 -1.04
N ILE A 95 -16.42 -11.35 -0.58
CA ILE A 95 -17.00 -10.33 0.29
C ILE A 95 -16.93 -9.00 -0.45
N ALA A 96 -18.09 -8.50 -0.86
CA ALA A 96 -18.18 -7.21 -1.52
C ALA A 96 -18.02 -6.08 -0.51
N ILE A 97 -17.37 -5.00 -0.94
CA ILE A 97 -17.09 -3.85 -0.08
C ILE A 97 -18.25 -2.85 -0.05
N THR A 98 -19.09 -2.84 -1.09
CA THR A 98 -20.29 -2.01 -1.20
C THR A 98 -21.47 -2.82 -1.75
N GLU A 99 -22.68 -2.31 -1.64
CA GLU A 99 -23.84 -2.94 -2.26
C GLU A 99 -23.69 -2.97 -3.80
N LEU A 100 -23.27 -1.85 -4.38
CA LEU A 100 -23.03 -1.74 -5.82
C LEU A 100 -22.00 -2.77 -6.30
N THR A 101 -20.88 -2.89 -5.62
CA THR A 101 -19.84 -3.89 -5.99
C THR A 101 -20.32 -5.32 -5.80
N SER A 102 -21.25 -5.59 -4.88
CA SER A 102 -21.88 -6.90 -4.74
C SER A 102 -22.71 -7.28 -5.98
N LEU A 103 -23.48 -6.34 -6.50
CA LEU A 103 -24.28 -6.55 -7.71
C LEU A 103 -23.42 -6.68 -8.96
N LEU A 104 -22.33 -5.88 -9.05
CA LEU A 104 -21.38 -5.95 -10.16
C LEU A 104 -20.65 -7.30 -10.19
N SER A 105 -20.13 -7.72 -9.03
CA SER A 105 -19.40 -8.98 -8.93
C SER A 105 -20.28 -10.19 -9.19
N ARG A 106 -21.51 -10.23 -8.65
CA ARG A 106 -22.48 -11.29 -8.95
C ARG A 106 -22.80 -11.34 -10.45
N ARG A 107 -23.03 -10.18 -11.08
CA ARG A 107 -23.27 -10.12 -12.52
C ARG A 107 -22.08 -10.61 -13.35
N SER A 108 -20.86 -10.27 -12.92
CA SER A 108 -19.62 -10.72 -13.58
C SER A 108 -19.37 -12.22 -13.43
N VAL A 109 -19.69 -12.78 -12.26
CA VAL A 109 -19.39 -14.16 -11.89
C VAL A 109 -20.55 -15.11 -12.25
N TYR A 110 -21.79 -14.73 -11.93
CA TYR A 110 -22.98 -15.57 -12.13
C TYR A 110 -23.81 -15.22 -13.37
N CYS A 111 -23.39 -14.23 -14.17
CA CYS A 111 -24.15 -13.64 -15.28
C CYS A 111 -25.47 -12.97 -14.83
N SER A 112 -25.76 -12.92 -13.55
CA SER A 112 -26.94 -12.31 -12.96
C SER A 112 -26.62 -11.56 -11.66
N LYS A 113 -27.30 -10.44 -11.41
CA LYS A 113 -27.25 -9.74 -10.12
C LYS A 113 -27.80 -10.57 -8.96
N TYR A 114 -28.74 -11.47 -9.30
CA TYR A 114 -29.44 -12.33 -8.36
C TYR A 114 -29.24 -13.79 -8.79
N PRO A 115 -28.32 -14.53 -8.13
CA PRO A 115 -27.99 -15.89 -8.55
C PRO A 115 -29.11 -16.93 -8.33
N ASN A 116 -30.19 -16.58 -7.67
CA ASN A 116 -31.43 -17.36 -7.59
C ASN A 116 -32.39 -17.12 -8.78
N SER A 117 -31.98 -16.35 -9.79
CA SER A 117 -32.81 -16.09 -10.96
C SER A 117 -32.52 -17.08 -12.09
N LYS A 118 -33.50 -17.30 -12.96
CA LYS A 118 -33.39 -18.15 -14.16
C LYS A 118 -32.30 -17.71 -15.17
N TYR A 119 -31.74 -16.52 -14.99
CA TYR A 119 -30.69 -15.97 -15.86
C TYR A 119 -29.27 -16.23 -15.31
N SER A 120 -29.17 -16.83 -14.13
CA SER A 120 -27.89 -17.21 -13.55
C SER A 120 -27.33 -18.46 -14.24
N ILE A 121 -26.01 -18.54 -14.40
CA ILE A 121 -25.35 -19.72 -14.96
C ILE A 121 -25.34 -20.90 -13.98
N THR A 122 -25.57 -20.63 -12.70
CA THR A 122 -25.77 -21.60 -11.63
C THR A 122 -26.85 -21.08 -10.68
N LEU A 123 -27.68 -21.93 -10.13
CA LEU A 123 -28.85 -21.53 -9.35
C LEU A 123 -28.61 -21.69 -7.85
N PHE A 124 -28.64 -20.59 -7.12
CA PHE A 124 -28.58 -20.58 -5.67
C PHE A 124 -29.99 -20.47 -5.06
N GLU A 125 -30.12 -20.82 -3.79
CA GLU A 125 -31.38 -20.64 -3.05
C GLU A 125 -31.65 -19.19 -2.69
N ASP A 126 -30.60 -18.40 -2.42
CA ASP A 126 -30.69 -17.01 -2.03
C ASP A 126 -30.20 -16.03 -3.11
N THR A 127 -30.43 -14.74 -2.86
CA THR A 127 -30.12 -13.65 -3.79
C THR A 127 -28.63 -13.24 -3.81
N SER A 128 -27.80 -13.82 -2.95
CA SER A 128 -26.38 -13.44 -2.78
C SER A 128 -25.43 -14.49 -3.35
N GLY A 129 -25.83 -15.75 -3.27
CA GLY A 129 -24.92 -16.85 -3.50
C GLY A 129 -23.71 -16.75 -2.55
N ASN A 130 -22.54 -17.11 -3.04
CA ASN A 130 -21.29 -17.01 -2.26
C ASN A 130 -20.62 -15.63 -2.34
N ILE A 131 -21.22 -14.63 -3.00
CA ILE A 131 -20.72 -13.25 -3.01
C ILE A 131 -21.54 -12.43 -2.04
N ARG A 132 -21.03 -12.33 -0.83
CA ARG A 132 -21.70 -11.72 0.31
C ARG A 132 -21.47 -10.20 0.37
N TYR A 133 -22.49 -9.46 0.75
CA TYR A 133 -22.38 -8.08 1.22
C TYR A 133 -23.20 -7.92 2.50
N LYS A 134 -22.61 -7.25 3.48
CA LYS A 134 -23.28 -6.90 4.71
C LYS A 134 -22.91 -5.48 5.11
N ARG A 135 -23.91 -4.61 5.19
CA ARG A 135 -23.73 -3.29 5.78
C ARG A 135 -23.58 -3.42 7.28
N ILE A 136 -22.50 -2.86 7.82
CA ILE A 136 -22.24 -2.83 9.26
C ILE A 136 -21.86 -1.43 9.70
N PRO A 137 -22.17 -1.01 10.96
CA PRO A 137 -21.74 0.26 11.50
C PRO A 137 -20.28 0.18 12.00
N HIS A 138 -19.61 1.33 12.04
CA HIS A 138 -18.38 1.48 12.80
C HIS A 138 -18.63 1.31 14.30
N ARG A 139 -17.63 0.81 15.03
CA ARG A 139 -17.65 0.74 16.50
C ARG A 139 -16.76 1.83 17.07
N TRP A 140 -17.38 2.84 17.68
CA TRP A 140 -16.70 4.03 18.16
C TRP A 140 -16.17 3.88 19.58
N GLN A 141 -14.94 4.33 19.81
CA GLN A 141 -14.34 4.53 21.12
C GLN A 141 -13.44 5.77 21.04
N ASN A 142 -13.64 6.74 21.95
CA ASN A 142 -12.87 8.00 21.96
C ASN A 142 -12.83 8.67 20.57
N GLU A 143 -13.98 8.82 19.94
CA GLU A 143 -14.19 9.45 18.63
C GLU A 143 -13.45 8.74 17.46
N LYS A 144 -12.96 7.52 17.65
CA LYS A 144 -12.31 6.71 16.61
C LYS A 144 -12.90 5.32 16.52
N CYS A 145 -12.94 4.76 15.31
CA CYS A 145 -13.32 3.38 15.12
C CYS A 145 -12.25 2.43 15.67
N LEU A 146 -12.68 1.46 16.50
CA LEU A 146 -11.81 0.44 17.10
C LEU A 146 -11.05 -0.42 16.09
N PHE A 147 -11.59 -0.63 14.90
CA PHE A 147 -11.02 -1.51 13.89
C PHE A 147 -10.18 -0.76 12.87
N CYS A 148 -10.74 0.22 12.16
CA CYS A 148 -10.07 0.94 11.09
C CYS A 148 -9.47 2.28 11.53
N GLY A 149 -9.83 2.77 12.74
CA GLY A 149 -9.39 4.05 13.28
C GLY A 149 -9.93 5.28 12.52
N ALA A 150 -11.03 5.12 11.77
CA ALA A 150 -11.76 6.21 11.16
C ALA A 150 -12.25 7.20 12.24
N SER A 151 -12.32 8.50 11.90
CA SER A 151 -12.86 9.53 12.79
C SER A 151 -14.38 9.48 12.79
N LYS A 152 -15.00 9.56 13.99
CA LYS A 152 -16.45 9.55 14.11
C LYS A 152 -17.07 10.75 13.40
N SER A 153 -16.48 11.93 13.54
CA SER A 153 -16.95 13.17 12.90
C SER A 153 -16.97 13.11 11.36
N GLU A 154 -16.13 12.25 10.77
CA GLU A 154 -16.04 12.12 9.31
C GLU A 154 -16.89 10.96 8.77
N TYR A 155 -17.07 9.89 9.56
CA TYR A 155 -17.65 8.63 9.11
C TYR A 155 -18.93 8.20 9.83
N GLU A 156 -19.41 8.93 10.82
CA GLU A 156 -20.76 8.75 11.34
C GLU A 156 -21.74 9.43 10.39
N ARG A 157 -22.19 8.67 9.40
CA ARG A 157 -23.05 9.15 8.32
C ARG A 157 -24.45 8.57 8.48
N GLY A 158 -25.46 9.29 8.00
CA GLY A 158 -26.82 8.80 7.93
C GLY A 158 -26.95 7.51 7.09
N ASP A 159 -28.08 6.84 7.23
CA ASP A 159 -28.34 5.53 6.59
C ASP A 159 -28.28 5.58 5.06
N GLU A 160 -28.36 6.75 4.46
CA GLU A 160 -28.31 6.98 3.01
C GLU A 160 -26.89 6.97 2.45
N LEU A 161 -25.87 7.13 3.32
CA LEU A 161 -24.47 7.22 2.92
C LEU A 161 -23.70 5.96 3.30
N GLU A 162 -22.70 5.64 2.52
CA GLU A 162 -21.85 4.47 2.77
C GLU A 162 -21.02 4.65 4.05
N THR A 163 -20.95 3.61 4.88
CA THR A 163 -20.25 3.66 6.18
C THR A 163 -18.76 3.38 6.11
N HIS A 164 -18.27 2.77 5.01
CA HIS A 164 -16.92 2.25 4.84
C HIS A 164 -16.46 1.29 5.96
N ALA A 165 -17.39 0.73 6.69
CA ALA A 165 -17.13 -0.31 7.68
C ALA A 165 -17.17 -1.67 6.99
N TYR A 166 -16.07 -2.06 6.37
CA TYR A 166 -15.97 -3.31 5.63
C TYR A 166 -16.02 -4.51 6.55
N GLU A 167 -16.92 -5.47 6.31
CA GLU A 167 -17.17 -6.62 7.18
C GLU A 167 -15.85 -7.39 7.49
N TRP A 168 -14.99 -7.57 6.48
CA TRP A 168 -13.74 -8.30 6.62
C TRP A 168 -12.81 -7.76 7.72
N ILE A 169 -12.64 -6.45 7.82
CA ILE A 169 -11.72 -5.83 8.78
C ILE A 169 -12.42 -5.33 10.07
N HIS A 170 -13.75 -5.42 10.16
CA HIS A 170 -14.51 -5.00 11.33
C HIS A 170 -15.00 -6.19 12.18
N THR A 171 -14.36 -7.33 12.06
CA THR A 171 -14.57 -8.51 12.89
C THR A 171 -13.27 -9.01 13.51
N THR A 172 -13.34 -9.55 14.71
CA THR A 172 -12.23 -10.26 15.34
C THR A 172 -12.16 -11.74 14.93
N LYS A 173 -13.22 -12.23 14.28
CA LYS A 173 -13.40 -13.64 13.91
C LYS A 173 -13.80 -13.76 12.43
N PRO A 174 -12.87 -13.51 11.50
CA PRO A 174 -13.15 -13.58 10.06
C PRO A 174 -13.52 -15.00 9.62
N GLU A 175 -13.09 -16.03 10.34
CA GLU A 175 -13.45 -17.43 10.12
C GLU A 175 -14.94 -17.71 10.29
N GLU A 176 -15.67 -16.90 11.06
CA GLU A 176 -17.12 -17.05 11.26
C GLU A 176 -17.95 -16.51 10.10
N ILE A 177 -17.37 -15.74 9.18
CA ILE A 177 -18.10 -15.13 8.05
C ILE A 177 -18.69 -16.22 7.14
N PHE A 178 -17.88 -17.20 6.75
CA PHE A 178 -18.32 -18.35 5.94
C PHE A 178 -18.29 -19.68 6.70
N LYS A 179 -17.77 -19.70 7.93
CA LYS A 179 -17.62 -20.89 8.80
C LYS A 179 -16.82 -22.03 8.13
N MET A 180 -15.83 -21.65 7.33
CA MET A 180 -14.96 -22.59 6.62
C MET A 180 -13.54 -22.05 6.53
N LYS A 181 -12.61 -22.91 6.13
CA LYS A 181 -11.23 -22.53 5.81
C LYS A 181 -11.11 -22.31 4.31
N PHE A 182 -10.17 -21.46 3.92
CA PHE A 182 -9.83 -21.19 2.54
C PHE A 182 -8.40 -21.63 2.25
N ASP A 183 -8.16 -22.19 1.06
CA ASP A 183 -6.83 -22.50 0.58
C ASP A 183 -6.14 -21.25 0.03
N VAL A 184 -6.88 -20.44 -0.70
CA VAL A 184 -6.37 -19.21 -1.31
C VAL A 184 -7.21 -18.01 -0.91
N ILE A 185 -6.55 -16.93 -0.42
CA ILE A 185 -7.17 -15.63 -0.25
C ILE A 185 -6.48 -14.66 -1.21
N ILE A 186 -7.24 -14.12 -2.17
CA ILE A 186 -6.71 -13.26 -3.23
C ILE A 186 -7.58 -12.02 -3.39
N GLY A 187 -6.95 -10.85 -3.62
CA GLY A 187 -7.74 -9.65 -3.85
C GLY A 187 -6.94 -8.36 -4.03
N ASN A 188 -7.70 -7.31 -4.32
CA ASN A 188 -7.25 -5.92 -4.36
C ASN A 188 -8.04 -5.12 -3.31
N PRO A 189 -7.55 -5.03 -2.05
CA PRO A 189 -8.27 -4.35 -0.98
C PRO A 189 -8.39 -2.83 -1.24
N PRO A 190 -9.33 -2.14 -0.58
CA PRO A 190 -9.34 -0.68 -0.53
C PRO A 190 -8.04 -0.15 0.06
N TYR A 191 -7.44 0.88 -0.57
CA TYR A 191 -6.11 1.34 -0.18
C TYR A 191 -6.12 2.27 1.02
N GLN A 192 -7.15 3.09 1.12
CA GLN A 192 -7.30 4.10 2.17
C GLN A 192 -8.77 4.34 2.48
N LEU A 193 -9.04 4.95 3.62
CA LEU A 193 -10.38 5.47 3.93
C LEU A 193 -10.64 6.69 3.05
N SER A 194 -11.83 6.73 2.41
CA SER A 194 -12.26 7.86 1.61
C SER A 194 -12.49 9.08 2.51
N THR A 195 -11.83 10.19 2.23
CA THR A 195 -12.09 11.48 2.88
C THR A 195 -13.07 12.26 2.02
N ALA A 196 -14.37 12.14 2.30
CA ALA A 196 -15.37 12.91 1.57
C ALA A 196 -15.21 14.41 1.87
N GLY A 197 -14.75 15.16 0.88
CA GLY A 197 -14.86 16.63 0.87
C GLY A 197 -13.84 17.37 1.72
N ASP A 198 -12.61 16.91 1.79
CA ASP A 198 -11.64 17.53 2.66
C ASP A 198 -11.03 18.82 2.09
N SER A 199 -11.55 19.94 2.59
CA SER A 199 -10.97 21.29 2.42
C SER A 199 -9.72 21.52 3.29
N ASN A 200 -9.34 20.61 4.19
CA ASN A 200 -8.30 20.81 5.20
C ASN A 200 -7.01 20.00 5.02
N GLY A 201 -6.83 19.25 3.91
CA GLY A 201 -5.59 18.54 3.61
C GLY A 201 -5.26 17.39 4.56
N ALA A 202 -6.24 16.83 5.27
CA ALA A 202 -6.04 15.61 6.04
C ALA A 202 -5.77 14.45 5.08
N GLN A 203 -4.61 13.80 5.22
CA GLN A 203 -4.25 12.68 4.36
C GLN A 203 -5.05 11.45 4.78
N ALA A 204 -5.68 10.80 3.81
CA ALA A 204 -6.45 9.58 4.01
C ALA A 204 -5.61 8.47 4.65
N LYS A 205 -6.17 7.79 5.66
CA LYS A 205 -5.49 6.74 6.41
C LYS A 205 -5.45 5.44 5.60
N PRO A 206 -4.29 4.77 5.47
CA PRO A 206 -4.22 3.45 4.85
C PRO A 206 -5.07 2.42 5.62
N ILE A 207 -5.72 1.51 4.90
CA ILE A 207 -6.49 0.40 5.48
C ILE A 207 -6.17 -0.96 4.85
N TYR A 208 -5.50 -1.01 3.69
CA TYR A 208 -5.16 -2.25 3.00
C TYR A 208 -4.35 -3.22 3.86
N GLN A 209 -3.49 -2.71 4.76
CA GLN A 209 -2.72 -3.55 5.68
C GLN A 209 -3.61 -4.38 6.61
N LEU A 210 -4.80 -3.87 6.97
CA LEU A 210 -5.76 -4.60 7.79
C LEU A 210 -6.33 -5.81 7.04
N PHE A 211 -6.58 -5.65 5.73
CA PHE A 211 -7.03 -6.76 4.87
C PHE A 211 -5.97 -7.85 4.76
N VAL A 212 -4.70 -7.46 4.54
CA VAL A 212 -3.57 -8.40 4.48
C VAL A 212 -3.37 -9.14 5.80
N GLN A 213 -3.35 -8.40 6.92
CA GLN A 213 -3.18 -8.99 8.26
C GLN A 213 -4.30 -9.98 8.59
N GLN A 214 -5.55 -9.64 8.24
CA GLN A 214 -6.70 -10.52 8.47
C GLN A 214 -6.60 -11.79 7.60
N ALA A 215 -6.16 -11.67 6.33
CA ALA A 215 -5.96 -12.80 5.45
C ALA A 215 -4.88 -13.76 5.98
N ILE A 216 -3.71 -13.24 6.37
CA ILE A 216 -2.62 -14.05 6.94
C ILE A 216 -3.05 -14.71 8.27
N LYS A 217 -3.85 -14.01 9.10
CA LYS A 217 -4.38 -14.54 10.37
C LYS A 217 -5.20 -15.81 10.19
N LEU A 218 -5.93 -15.94 9.09
CA LEU A 218 -6.71 -17.15 8.77
C LEU A 218 -5.85 -18.35 8.38
N LYS A 219 -4.55 -18.16 8.16
CA LYS A 219 -3.59 -19.20 7.79
C LYS A 219 -4.02 -20.04 6.56
N PRO A 220 -4.47 -19.40 5.46
CA PRO A 220 -4.71 -20.13 4.22
C PRO A 220 -3.40 -20.71 3.69
N ARG A 221 -3.45 -21.60 2.70
CA ARG A 221 -2.21 -22.06 2.03
C ARG A 221 -1.53 -20.90 1.33
N TYR A 222 -2.29 -20.07 0.62
CA TYR A 222 -1.77 -18.93 -0.13
C TYR A 222 -2.54 -17.64 0.15
N VAL A 223 -1.80 -16.52 0.26
CA VAL A 223 -2.36 -15.16 0.20
C VAL A 223 -1.73 -14.43 -0.96
N VAL A 224 -2.55 -13.94 -1.89
CA VAL A 224 -2.11 -13.14 -3.04
C VAL A 224 -2.83 -11.81 -3.02
N MET A 225 -2.10 -10.72 -2.74
CA MET A 225 -2.74 -9.41 -2.66
C MET A 225 -1.93 -8.33 -3.37
N ILE A 226 -2.64 -7.39 -4.01
CA ILE A 226 -2.06 -6.21 -4.61
C ILE A 226 -2.31 -5.00 -3.71
N THR A 227 -1.24 -4.27 -3.38
CA THR A 227 -1.29 -3.15 -2.42
C THR A 227 -0.36 -2.02 -2.85
N PRO A 228 -0.60 -0.77 -2.43
CA PRO A 228 0.39 0.29 -2.58
C PRO A 228 1.72 -0.11 -1.96
N SER A 229 2.83 0.10 -2.69
CA SER A 229 4.20 -0.19 -2.20
C SER A 229 4.67 0.81 -1.13
N ARG A 230 3.81 1.74 -0.73
CA ARG A 230 4.10 2.74 0.31
C ARG A 230 4.56 2.11 1.62
N TRP A 231 4.13 0.90 1.95
CA TRP A 231 4.57 0.19 3.15
C TRP A 231 6.06 -0.15 3.13
N PHE A 232 6.72 -0.18 1.97
CA PHE A 232 8.16 -0.48 1.86
C PHE A 232 9.02 0.52 2.63
N SER A 233 8.64 1.79 2.66
CA SER A 233 9.43 2.86 3.30
C SER A 233 8.60 3.92 4.02
N GLY A 234 7.28 3.96 3.81
CA GLY A 234 6.41 5.01 4.29
C GLY A 234 5.97 4.87 5.75
N GLY A 235 5.71 6.00 6.39
CA GLY A 235 5.11 6.11 7.73
C GLY A 235 3.59 5.90 7.71
N TRP A 236 2.84 6.78 8.43
CA TRP A 236 1.37 6.74 8.51
C TRP A 236 0.79 5.52 9.23
N GLY A 237 1.52 5.00 10.23
CA GLY A 237 1.11 3.83 11.01
C GLY A 237 1.35 2.51 10.29
N LEU A 238 2.19 2.50 9.25
CA LEU A 238 2.57 1.29 8.52
C LEU A 238 3.86 0.64 9.06
N ASP A 239 4.51 1.22 10.07
CA ASP A 239 5.81 0.76 10.56
C ASP A 239 5.75 -0.67 11.12
N GLU A 240 4.73 -0.98 11.93
CA GLU A 240 4.52 -2.34 12.45
C GLU A 240 4.21 -3.32 11.32
N PHE A 241 3.31 -2.93 10.40
CA PHE A 241 2.98 -3.76 9.24
C PHE A 241 4.22 -4.04 8.39
N ARG A 242 5.03 -3.01 8.10
CA ARG A 242 6.29 -3.16 7.34
C ARG A 242 7.23 -4.13 8.04
N ASN A 243 7.48 -3.94 9.34
CA ASN A 243 8.36 -4.82 10.10
C ASN A 243 7.90 -6.28 10.08
N ASN A 244 6.60 -6.51 10.20
CA ASN A 244 6.03 -7.84 10.15
C ASN A 244 6.18 -8.45 8.75
N MET A 245 5.89 -7.69 7.68
CA MET A 245 6.04 -8.17 6.31
C MET A 245 7.50 -8.42 5.92
N MET A 246 8.43 -7.54 6.31
CA MET A 246 9.85 -7.70 6.01
C MET A 246 10.47 -8.95 6.67
N LYS A 247 10.02 -9.30 7.87
CA LYS A 247 10.51 -10.46 8.64
C LYS A 247 9.76 -11.76 8.32
N ASN A 248 8.72 -11.68 7.50
CA ASN A 248 7.90 -12.84 7.18
C ASN A 248 8.54 -13.66 6.05
N ASP A 249 9.20 -14.75 6.41
CA ASP A 249 9.86 -15.68 5.49
C ASP A 249 8.89 -16.57 4.67
N HIS A 250 7.58 -16.42 4.88
CA HIS A 250 6.54 -17.02 4.05
C HIS A 250 6.17 -16.16 2.82
N ILE A 251 6.66 -14.92 2.71
CA ILE A 251 6.47 -14.12 1.50
C ILE A 251 7.47 -14.58 0.45
N ARG A 252 6.97 -15.31 -0.55
CA ARG A 252 7.82 -16.02 -1.50
C ARG A 252 8.01 -15.31 -2.83
N ILE A 253 7.06 -14.46 -3.21
CA ILE A 253 7.10 -13.71 -4.47
C ILE A 253 6.61 -12.28 -4.21
N ILE A 254 7.32 -11.30 -4.77
CA ILE A 254 6.86 -9.91 -4.88
C ILE A 254 7.14 -9.40 -6.29
N HIS A 255 6.14 -8.77 -6.88
CA HIS A 255 6.27 -7.95 -8.07
C HIS A 255 6.05 -6.49 -7.71
N ASP A 256 7.04 -5.64 -7.93
CA ASP A 256 7.04 -4.23 -7.58
C ASP A 256 7.07 -3.32 -8.82
N TYR A 257 6.10 -2.42 -8.90
CA TYR A 257 5.96 -1.39 -9.92
C TYR A 257 6.13 -0.02 -9.25
N GLN A 258 7.25 0.64 -9.50
CA GLN A 258 7.51 1.96 -8.92
C GLN A 258 6.57 3.03 -9.47
N ASN A 259 6.23 2.92 -10.75
CA ASN A 259 5.18 3.68 -11.39
C ASN A 259 3.89 2.85 -11.43
N SER A 260 2.87 3.27 -10.68
CA SER A 260 1.60 2.55 -10.63
C SER A 260 0.86 2.49 -11.97
N SER A 261 1.10 3.46 -12.86
CA SER A 261 0.50 3.49 -14.20
C SER A 261 0.95 2.33 -15.08
N ASP A 262 2.10 1.71 -14.77
CA ASP A 262 2.61 0.52 -15.47
C ASP A 262 1.80 -0.75 -15.13
N CYS A 263 1.06 -0.71 -14.02
CA CYS A 263 0.18 -1.78 -13.57
C CYS A 263 -1.30 -1.44 -13.74
N PHE A 264 -1.67 -0.20 -13.42
CA PHE A 264 -3.03 0.32 -13.52
C PHE A 264 -3.05 1.57 -14.41
N SER A 265 -3.43 1.41 -15.67
CA SER A 265 -3.49 2.53 -16.61
C SER A 265 -4.36 3.68 -16.08
N GLY A 266 -3.81 4.89 -16.06
CA GLY A 266 -4.52 6.09 -15.64
C GLY A 266 -4.67 6.29 -14.12
N VAL A 267 -4.08 5.43 -13.29
CA VAL A 267 -4.14 5.54 -11.82
C VAL A 267 -2.79 5.89 -11.24
N GLU A 268 -2.68 7.06 -10.61
CA GLU A 268 -1.46 7.50 -9.93
C GLU A 268 -1.53 7.14 -8.43
N ILE A 269 -0.66 6.22 -7.99
CA ILE A 269 -0.49 5.83 -6.59
C ILE A 269 0.92 6.21 -6.14
N LYS A 270 1.02 7.19 -5.25
CA LYS A 270 2.30 7.64 -4.72
C LYS A 270 3.07 6.52 -4.03
N GLY A 271 4.29 6.28 -4.48
CA GLY A 271 5.15 5.21 -4.00
C GLY A 271 5.04 3.91 -4.80
N GLY A 272 4.16 3.87 -5.83
CA GLY A 272 3.98 2.71 -6.68
C GLY A 272 3.07 1.64 -6.07
N ILE A 273 3.03 0.48 -6.72
CA ILE A 273 2.18 -0.64 -6.35
C ILE A 273 2.96 -1.94 -6.39
N SER A 274 2.59 -2.88 -5.55
CA SER A 274 3.17 -4.23 -5.58
C SER A 274 2.10 -5.28 -5.31
N TYR A 275 2.27 -6.46 -5.93
CA TYR A 275 1.53 -7.64 -5.51
C TYR A 275 2.49 -8.73 -5.04
N PHE A 276 2.03 -9.54 -4.11
CA PHE A 276 2.85 -10.55 -3.46
C PHE A 276 2.10 -11.86 -3.28
N MET A 277 2.86 -12.94 -3.15
CA MET A 277 2.36 -14.25 -2.72
C MET A 277 3.01 -14.63 -1.38
N TYR A 278 2.15 -14.91 -0.42
CA TYR A 278 2.46 -15.60 0.82
C TYR A 278 2.16 -17.10 0.64
N ASP A 279 3.07 -17.96 1.07
CA ASP A 279 2.93 -19.42 1.08
C ASP A 279 3.14 -19.92 2.51
N ARG A 280 2.06 -20.43 3.13
CA ARG A 280 2.09 -20.91 4.52
C ARG A 280 3.06 -22.07 4.74
N ASP A 281 3.15 -22.94 3.76
CA ASP A 281 3.82 -24.24 3.91
C ASP A 281 5.30 -24.19 3.50
N ASN A 282 5.72 -23.14 2.79
CA ASN A 282 7.07 -22.95 2.34
C ASN A 282 7.71 -21.68 2.87
N LYS A 283 8.77 -21.81 3.66
CA LYS A 283 9.60 -20.72 4.16
C LYS A 283 10.84 -20.51 3.30
N GLY A 284 11.33 -19.29 3.25
CA GLY A 284 12.60 -19.00 2.61
C GLY A 284 12.69 -17.60 2.03
N PRO A 285 13.71 -17.34 1.20
CA PRO A 285 13.88 -16.05 0.55
C PRO A 285 12.75 -15.77 -0.43
N CYS A 286 12.49 -14.49 -0.65
CA CYS A 286 11.48 -13.97 -1.56
C CYS A 286 12.09 -13.77 -2.95
N MET A 287 11.43 -14.24 -3.99
CA MET A 287 11.75 -13.85 -5.36
C MET A 287 11.18 -12.45 -5.62
N PHE A 288 12.05 -11.45 -5.67
CA PHE A 288 11.68 -10.05 -5.83
C PHE A 288 11.89 -9.62 -7.29
N TYR A 289 10.79 -9.24 -7.93
CA TYR A 289 10.75 -8.73 -9.31
C TYR A 289 10.53 -7.22 -9.30
N SER A 290 11.40 -6.47 -9.95
CA SER A 290 11.21 -5.05 -10.23
C SER A 290 10.75 -4.87 -11.68
N HIS A 291 9.74 -4.02 -11.88
CA HIS A 291 9.15 -3.76 -13.19
C HIS A 291 9.34 -2.31 -13.61
N GLU A 292 9.50 -2.12 -14.93
CA GLU A 292 9.40 -0.84 -15.61
C GLU A 292 8.55 -1.06 -16.88
N ALA A 293 7.43 -0.39 -16.97
CA ALA A 293 6.37 -0.71 -17.91
C ALA A 293 6.01 -2.21 -17.83
N ASP A 294 5.89 -2.89 -18.96
CA ASP A 294 5.58 -4.33 -19.03
C ASP A 294 6.80 -5.26 -18.89
N LYS A 295 7.98 -4.70 -18.56
CA LYS A 295 9.23 -5.46 -18.53
C LYS A 295 9.72 -5.70 -17.10
N ILE A 296 10.17 -6.92 -16.85
CA ILE A 296 10.97 -7.24 -15.65
C ILE A 296 12.38 -6.71 -15.88
N ILE A 297 12.76 -5.66 -15.13
CA ILE A 297 14.10 -5.05 -15.21
C ILE A 297 15.10 -5.70 -14.24
N SER A 298 14.59 -6.32 -13.17
CA SER A 298 15.43 -7.01 -12.20
C SER A 298 14.67 -8.15 -11.53
N LYS A 299 15.36 -9.26 -11.26
CA LYS A 299 14.83 -10.45 -10.59
C LYS A 299 15.90 -11.00 -9.66
N THR A 300 15.60 -11.12 -8.37
CA THR A 300 16.57 -11.62 -7.38
C THR A 300 15.85 -12.37 -6.26
N GLU A 301 16.37 -13.53 -5.92
CA GLU A 301 15.94 -14.27 -4.73
C GLU A 301 16.67 -13.73 -3.50
N ARG A 302 15.93 -13.20 -2.52
CA ARG A 302 16.49 -12.56 -1.33
C ARG A 302 15.49 -12.46 -0.19
N TYR A 303 15.98 -12.32 1.03
CA TYR A 303 15.12 -11.89 2.12
C TYR A 303 14.76 -10.41 1.96
N LEU A 304 13.56 -10.02 2.40
CA LEU A 304 13.12 -8.62 2.33
C LEU A 304 13.80 -7.76 3.39
N HIS A 305 14.12 -8.37 4.52
CA HIS A 305 14.82 -7.72 5.63
C HIS A 305 16.33 -7.79 5.42
N GLU A 306 16.98 -6.63 5.40
CA GLU A 306 18.43 -6.50 5.51
C GLU A 306 18.77 -5.99 6.91
N GLU A 307 19.80 -6.54 7.52
CA GLU A 307 20.20 -6.18 8.88
C GLU A 307 20.47 -4.67 9.02
N GLY A 308 19.81 -4.02 10.01
CA GLY A 308 19.89 -2.58 10.25
C GLY A 308 19.23 -1.71 9.19
N CYS A 309 18.37 -2.28 8.34
CA CYS A 309 17.55 -1.55 7.39
C CYS A 309 16.07 -1.65 7.79
N ASP A 310 15.44 -0.51 8.05
CA ASP A 310 14.04 -0.43 8.46
C ASP A 310 13.07 -0.28 7.29
N VAL A 311 13.57 -0.38 6.06
CA VAL A 311 12.82 -0.23 4.81
C VAL A 311 13.12 -1.37 3.85
N VAL A 312 12.20 -1.65 2.93
CA VAL A 312 12.46 -2.59 1.84
C VAL A 312 13.30 -1.89 0.78
N ILE A 313 14.50 -2.41 0.52
CA ILE A 313 15.34 -1.91 -0.58
C ILE A 313 14.71 -2.38 -1.89
N ARG A 314 14.24 -1.45 -2.72
CA ARG A 314 13.47 -1.76 -3.94
C ARG A 314 14.35 -2.17 -5.12
N TYR A 315 15.55 -1.62 -5.21
CA TYR A 315 16.52 -1.95 -6.28
C TYR A 315 17.39 -3.12 -5.84
N ASN A 316 17.24 -4.26 -6.49
CA ASN A 316 18.00 -5.48 -6.14
C ASN A 316 19.51 -5.26 -6.19
N GLU A 317 19.99 -4.43 -7.12
CA GLU A 317 21.41 -4.10 -7.33
C GLU A 317 22.01 -3.39 -6.11
N LEU A 318 21.19 -2.66 -5.35
CA LEU A 318 21.65 -1.92 -4.15
C LEU A 318 21.93 -2.83 -2.96
N ILE A 319 21.39 -4.04 -2.94
CA ILE A 319 21.57 -4.99 -1.82
C ILE A 319 23.05 -5.29 -1.59
N SER A 320 23.78 -5.62 -2.66
CA SER A 320 25.23 -5.91 -2.57
C SER A 320 26.04 -4.69 -2.12
N ILE A 321 25.63 -3.50 -2.57
CA ILE A 321 26.28 -2.24 -2.19
C ILE A 321 25.99 -1.94 -0.70
N TYR A 322 24.74 -2.08 -0.26
CA TYR A 322 24.35 -1.88 1.13
C TYR A 322 25.10 -2.83 2.07
N ARG A 323 25.17 -4.12 1.74
CA ARG A 323 25.90 -5.12 2.54
C ARG A 323 27.39 -4.79 2.64
N LYS A 324 28.04 -4.41 1.53
CA LYS A 324 29.45 -3.98 1.53
C LYS A 324 29.68 -2.75 2.40
N ALA A 325 28.80 -1.74 2.33
CA ALA A 325 28.92 -0.55 3.14
C ALA A 325 28.81 -0.87 4.64
N ARG A 326 27.87 -1.74 5.01
CA ARG A 326 27.68 -2.14 6.42
C ARG A 326 28.82 -2.96 7.01
N LEU A 327 29.46 -3.79 6.20
CA LEU A 327 30.60 -4.61 6.66
C LEU A 327 31.87 -3.79 6.89
N HIS A 328 31.88 -2.50 6.54
CA HIS A 328 33.04 -1.64 6.76
C HIS A 328 33.24 -1.40 8.27
N THR A 329 34.45 -1.59 8.74
CA THR A 329 34.84 -1.34 10.14
C THR A 329 34.53 0.11 10.50
N GLY A 330 33.81 0.34 11.60
CA GLY A 330 33.40 1.68 12.02
C GLY A 330 32.17 2.26 11.29
N PHE A 331 31.38 1.42 10.62
CA PHE A 331 30.13 1.85 10.00
C PHE A 331 29.20 2.47 11.05
N ILE A 332 28.79 3.72 10.80
CA ILE A 332 27.76 4.43 11.56
C ILE A 332 26.62 4.77 10.62
N PRO A 333 25.36 4.36 10.92
CA PRO A 333 24.24 4.69 10.07
C PRO A 333 24.06 6.20 9.91
N PHE A 334 23.92 6.70 8.70
CA PHE A 334 23.69 8.13 8.45
C PHE A 334 22.45 8.65 9.16
N SER A 335 21.45 7.79 9.37
CA SER A 335 20.23 8.11 10.13
C SER A 335 20.52 8.55 11.57
N SER A 336 21.67 8.17 12.17
CA SER A 336 22.07 8.56 13.53
C SER A 336 22.32 10.06 13.69
N ILE A 337 22.63 10.75 12.59
CA ILE A 337 22.84 12.21 12.56
C ILE A 337 21.66 12.96 11.93
N VAL A 338 20.55 12.29 11.65
CA VAL A 338 19.34 12.90 11.08
C VAL A 338 18.28 13.04 12.18
N SER A 339 17.78 14.25 12.36
CA SER A 339 16.72 14.50 13.35
C SER A 339 15.37 13.90 12.99
N GLY A 340 14.54 13.68 13.99
CA GLY A 340 13.11 13.47 13.80
C GLY A 340 12.38 14.71 13.28
N ARG A 341 11.05 14.61 13.22
CA ARG A 341 10.17 15.71 12.80
C ARG A 341 10.25 16.87 13.79
N SER A 342 10.14 18.11 13.25
CA SER A 342 10.18 19.35 14.04
C SER A 342 11.43 19.42 14.93
N PRO A 343 12.64 19.52 14.33
CA PRO A 343 13.92 19.37 15.04
C PRO A 343 14.08 20.35 16.18
N PHE A 344 13.52 21.54 16.09
CA PHE A 344 13.56 22.58 17.12
C PHE A 344 12.26 22.75 17.93
N GLY A 345 11.30 21.80 17.76
CA GLY A 345 9.99 21.85 18.42
C GLY A 345 8.95 22.69 17.68
N LEU A 346 9.33 23.32 16.57
CA LEU A 346 8.48 24.22 15.79
C LEU A 346 7.76 23.44 14.67
N ASN A 347 6.46 23.63 14.56
CA ASN A 347 5.63 22.96 13.53
C ASN A 347 5.84 23.59 12.15
N THR A 348 5.37 22.92 11.10
CA THR A 348 5.43 23.38 9.70
C THR A 348 4.70 24.71 9.48
N ASN A 349 3.63 24.97 10.22
CA ASN A 349 2.81 26.18 10.14
C ASN A 349 3.21 27.24 11.18
N HIS A 350 4.37 27.13 11.78
CA HIS A 350 4.91 28.16 12.64
C HIS A 350 5.67 29.19 11.78
N TYR A 351 5.33 30.47 11.91
CA TYR A 351 5.88 31.56 11.09
C TYR A 351 6.69 32.53 11.97
N GLY A 352 7.85 32.91 11.46
CA GLY A 352 8.72 33.90 12.07
C GLY A 352 8.43 35.33 11.62
N HIS A 353 9.23 36.27 12.11
CA HIS A 353 9.20 37.70 11.73
C HIS A 353 10.11 37.97 10.52
N GLU A 354 9.82 39.00 9.75
CA GLU A 354 10.66 39.40 8.60
C GLU A 354 12.00 40.01 9.04
N THR A 355 11.98 40.75 10.13
CA THR A 355 13.16 41.39 10.72
C THR A 355 13.32 40.96 12.17
N PRO A 356 14.57 40.92 12.72
CA PRO A 356 14.77 40.60 14.14
C PRO A 356 14.12 41.67 15.02
N LYS A 357 13.43 41.26 16.08
CA LYS A 357 12.77 42.11 17.08
C LYS A 357 13.58 42.25 18.36
N SER A 358 14.52 41.34 18.57
CA SER A 358 15.35 41.27 19.77
C SER A 358 16.76 40.76 19.46
N SER A 359 17.73 41.08 20.28
CA SER A 359 19.09 40.53 20.20
C SER A 359 19.13 38.99 20.46
N SER A 360 18.07 38.45 21.04
CA SER A 360 17.92 37.00 21.28
C SER A 360 17.29 36.24 20.09
N ASP A 361 16.93 36.94 19.02
CA ASP A 361 16.32 36.32 17.87
C ASP A 361 17.36 35.57 17.02
N VAL A 362 16.98 34.39 16.56
CA VAL A 362 17.79 33.52 15.70
C VAL A 362 17.22 33.48 14.29
N LYS A 363 18.07 33.23 13.31
CA LYS A 363 17.66 33.02 11.91
C LYS A 363 16.86 31.73 11.78
N TYR A 364 15.69 31.81 11.20
CA TYR A 364 14.70 30.75 11.12
C TYR A 364 14.34 30.42 9.68
N PHE A 365 14.65 29.20 9.23
CA PHE A 365 14.28 28.71 7.90
C PHE A 365 12.88 28.08 7.97
N GLU A 366 11.93 28.71 7.30
CA GLU A 366 10.56 28.23 7.16
C GLU A 366 10.17 28.03 5.70
N ARG A 367 8.93 27.55 5.44
CA ARG A 367 8.43 27.29 4.07
C ARG A 367 8.51 28.51 3.15
N LYS A 368 8.34 29.70 3.70
CA LYS A 368 8.35 30.98 2.95
C LYS A 368 9.75 31.60 2.82
N GLY A 369 10.80 30.94 3.34
CA GLY A 369 12.17 31.42 3.30
C GLY A 369 12.76 31.72 4.66
N LEU A 370 13.76 32.62 4.69
CA LEU A 370 14.45 33.02 5.91
C LEU A 370 13.62 34.04 6.69
N ARG A 371 13.46 33.80 7.98
CA ARG A 371 12.76 34.66 8.96
C ARG A 371 13.57 34.72 10.26
N TYR A 372 12.99 35.32 11.30
CA TYR A 372 13.57 35.43 12.63
C TYR A 372 12.56 35.00 13.69
N ILE A 373 13.04 34.38 14.76
CA ILE A 373 12.22 33.93 15.87
C ILE A 373 13.00 34.05 17.18
N SER A 374 12.28 34.34 18.28
CA SER A 374 12.88 34.39 19.59
C SER A 374 13.33 33.02 20.07
N CYS A 375 14.54 32.96 20.66
CA CYS A 375 15.12 31.72 21.21
C CYS A 375 14.22 31.03 22.27
N ASN A 376 13.39 31.75 22.99
CA ASN A 376 12.51 31.19 24.01
C ASN A 376 11.38 30.28 23.47
N GLN A 377 11.13 30.33 22.18
CA GLN A 377 10.14 29.46 21.51
C GLN A 377 10.72 28.13 21.09
N ILE A 378 12.01 27.92 21.22
CA ILE A 378 12.72 26.70 20.83
C ILE A 378 12.71 25.72 21.98
N THR A 379 12.19 24.50 21.75
CA THR A 379 12.00 23.50 22.81
C THR A 379 12.88 22.27 22.69
N LYS A 380 13.60 22.11 21.55
CA LYS A 380 14.43 20.95 21.25
C LYS A 380 15.77 21.34 20.64
N ASN A 381 16.77 20.49 20.79
CA ASN A 381 18.11 20.61 20.18
C ASN A 381 18.77 22.00 20.37
N LEU A 382 18.65 22.56 21.56
CA LEU A 382 19.19 23.90 21.90
C LEU A 382 20.70 24.02 21.63
N ASP A 383 21.46 22.95 21.89
CA ASP A 383 22.90 22.93 21.63
C ASP A 383 23.25 23.02 20.15
N ALA A 384 22.39 22.46 19.27
CA ALA A 384 22.59 22.52 17.84
C ALA A 384 22.47 23.95 17.28
N ILE A 385 21.89 24.90 18.01
CA ILE A 385 21.78 26.31 17.57
C ILE A 385 23.16 26.89 17.36
N LYS A 386 24.12 26.57 18.22
CA LYS A 386 25.48 27.12 18.23
C LYS A 386 26.46 26.41 17.31
N LEU A 387 26.01 25.32 16.64
CA LEU A 387 26.83 24.47 15.81
C LEU A 387 26.43 24.57 14.32
N TYR A 388 27.29 24.06 13.42
CA TYR A 388 26.99 23.92 12.00
C TYR A 388 26.04 22.74 11.77
N LYS A 389 25.16 22.84 10.77
CA LYS A 389 24.16 21.81 10.43
C LYS A 389 23.68 21.97 9.00
N LEU A 390 22.93 20.98 8.51
CA LEU A 390 22.24 21.05 7.21
C LEU A 390 20.74 20.95 7.45
N PHE A 391 19.98 21.70 6.68
CA PHE A 391 18.52 21.61 6.61
C PHE A 391 18.11 21.00 5.29
N VAL A 392 17.33 19.92 5.37
CA VAL A 392 16.85 19.17 4.21
C VAL A 392 15.33 19.14 4.24
N PRO A 393 14.63 19.57 3.17
CA PRO A 393 13.18 19.48 3.11
C PRO A 393 12.71 18.06 3.30
N LYS A 394 11.63 17.84 4.07
CA LYS A 394 11.02 16.52 4.28
C LYS A 394 10.45 15.89 3.03
N ALA A 395 9.97 16.72 2.10
CA ALA A 395 9.45 16.28 0.82
C ALA A 395 10.46 16.65 -0.25
N ALA A 396 10.92 15.70 -1.03
CA ALA A 396 11.48 15.97 -2.34
C ALA A 396 10.38 16.55 -3.23
N GLU A 397 10.72 17.41 -4.18
CA GLU A 397 9.75 17.88 -5.17
C GLU A 397 9.13 16.69 -5.91
N ASP A 398 7.93 16.86 -6.36
CA ASP A 398 6.93 15.93 -6.90
C ASP A 398 7.33 15.08 -8.13
N GLY A 399 8.57 14.61 -8.19
CA GLY A 399 9.00 13.65 -9.22
C GLY A 399 9.13 14.20 -10.64
N LYS A 400 8.91 15.50 -10.84
CA LYS A 400 8.98 16.15 -12.18
C LYS A 400 10.38 16.22 -12.77
N ILE A 401 11.41 16.10 -11.90
CA ILE A 401 12.81 16.09 -12.34
C ILE A 401 13.37 14.68 -12.11
N PRO A 402 13.64 13.90 -13.18
CA PRO A 402 14.23 12.57 -13.04
C PRO A 402 15.53 12.61 -12.21
N GLY A 403 15.63 11.70 -11.22
CA GLY A 403 16.79 11.58 -10.35
C GLY A 403 16.91 12.59 -9.20
N LYS A 404 15.93 13.46 -8.99
CA LYS A 404 15.88 14.34 -7.82
C LYS A 404 15.24 13.61 -6.62
N VAL A 405 16.04 12.89 -5.89
CA VAL A 405 15.61 12.07 -4.73
C VAL A 405 15.60 12.88 -3.44
N ILE A 406 16.44 13.90 -3.32
CA ILE A 406 16.61 14.75 -2.13
C ILE A 406 16.35 16.20 -2.51
N GLY A 407 15.58 16.91 -1.66
CA GLY A 407 15.36 18.33 -1.81
C GLY A 407 16.64 19.17 -1.64
N ALA A 408 16.54 20.47 -1.82
CA ALA A 408 17.68 21.38 -1.70
C ALA A 408 18.31 21.30 -0.30
N ILE A 409 19.61 20.99 -0.24
CA ILE A 409 20.37 20.94 1.01
C ILE A 409 20.78 22.37 1.34
N THR A 410 20.25 22.91 2.44
CA THR A 410 20.52 24.29 2.91
C THR A 410 21.51 24.27 4.06
N PRO A 411 22.68 24.94 3.92
CA PRO A 411 23.62 25.10 5.04
C PRO A 411 22.99 25.93 6.18
N GLY A 412 23.14 25.43 7.41
CA GLY A 412 22.73 26.10 8.63
C GLY A 412 23.96 26.48 9.45
N GLU A 413 24.32 27.76 9.48
CA GLU A 413 25.42 28.31 10.29
C GLU A 413 25.01 28.39 11.77
N PRO A 414 25.96 28.60 12.69
CA PRO A 414 25.65 28.94 14.07
C PRO A 414 24.64 30.11 14.18
N GLY A 415 23.68 30.01 15.09
CA GLY A 415 22.57 30.99 15.18
C GLY A 415 21.42 30.78 14.24
N THR A 416 21.35 29.59 13.57
CA THR A 416 20.24 29.25 12.65
C THR A 416 19.46 28.06 13.12
N ILE A 417 18.16 28.04 12.82
CA ILE A 417 17.23 26.93 13.08
C ILE A 417 16.25 26.74 11.91
N CYS A 418 15.43 25.70 11.95
CA CYS A 418 14.41 25.48 10.92
C CYS A 418 13.06 25.08 11.51
N SER A 419 12.00 25.27 10.70
CA SER A 419 10.64 24.79 10.99
C SER A 419 10.51 23.28 10.80
N GLY A 420 9.36 22.77 11.18
CA GLY A 420 8.95 21.40 10.89
C GLY A 420 8.87 21.04 9.41
N THR A 421 9.13 21.95 8.47
CA THR A 421 9.25 21.67 7.02
C THR A 421 10.55 20.93 6.69
N TYR A 422 11.58 21.11 7.53
CA TYR A 422 12.91 20.53 7.31
C TYR A 422 13.24 19.45 8.33
N LEU A 423 14.14 18.56 7.96
CA LEU A 423 14.95 17.73 8.84
C LEU A 423 16.29 18.44 9.08
N LEU A 424 16.87 18.21 10.25
CA LEU A 424 18.23 18.63 10.58
C LEU A 424 19.16 17.44 10.36
N VAL A 425 20.28 17.66 9.67
CA VAL A 425 21.39 16.73 9.58
C VAL A 425 22.60 17.34 10.31
N GLY A 426 23.17 16.63 11.23
CA GLY A 426 24.19 17.10 12.19
C GLY A 426 23.68 17.04 13.63
N PRO A 427 24.25 17.85 14.54
CA PRO A 427 25.14 19.01 14.32
C PRO A 427 26.60 18.63 14.03
N PHE A 428 27.36 19.60 13.50
CA PHE A 428 28.77 19.48 13.17
C PHE A 428 29.59 20.52 13.90
N SER A 429 30.84 20.17 14.28
CA SER A 429 31.75 21.04 14.97
C SER A 429 32.39 22.11 14.09
N SER A 430 32.49 21.86 12.80
CA SER A 430 33.15 22.77 11.83
C SER A 430 32.32 22.94 10.55
N GLN A 431 32.55 24.09 9.89
CA GLN A 431 31.98 24.36 8.58
C GLN A 431 32.48 23.37 7.52
N GLN A 432 33.73 22.92 7.65
CA GLN A 432 34.32 21.97 6.69
C GLN A 432 33.64 20.61 6.78
N GLU A 433 33.37 20.11 7.97
CA GLU A 433 32.64 18.86 8.20
C GLU A 433 31.22 18.94 7.59
N MET A 434 30.49 20.02 7.86
CA MET A 434 29.18 20.27 7.25
C MET A 434 29.23 20.24 5.73
N LYS A 435 30.23 20.91 5.11
CA LYS A 435 30.43 20.92 3.64
C LYS A 435 30.75 19.52 3.11
N ASN A 436 31.56 18.75 3.79
CA ASN A 436 31.89 17.37 3.41
C ASN A 436 30.64 16.48 3.42
N VAL A 437 29.83 16.57 4.45
CA VAL A 437 28.55 15.83 4.54
C VAL A 437 27.58 16.28 3.45
N ALA A 438 27.45 17.58 3.20
CA ALA A 438 26.61 18.09 2.11
C ALA A 438 27.08 17.58 0.72
N SER A 439 28.41 17.46 0.51
CA SER A 439 28.99 16.88 -0.71
C SER A 439 28.67 15.39 -0.82
N TYR A 440 28.84 14.63 0.29
CA TYR A 440 28.51 13.20 0.34
C TYR A 440 27.04 12.95 0.01
N MET A 441 26.09 13.73 0.57
CA MET A 441 24.66 13.62 0.28
C MET A 441 24.30 13.86 -1.20
N ARG A 442 25.15 14.55 -1.96
CA ARG A 442 24.98 14.78 -3.42
C ARG A 442 25.52 13.66 -4.28
N THR A 443 26.27 12.70 -3.72
CA THR A 443 26.83 11.59 -4.48
C THR A 443 25.73 10.65 -5.00
N LYS A 444 26.01 9.96 -6.11
CA LYS A 444 25.13 8.90 -6.62
C LYS A 444 24.95 7.78 -5.59
N PHE A 445 26.01 7.44 -4.87
CA PHE A 445 25.98 6.41 -3.82
C PHE A 445 24.96 6.73 -2.73
N PHE A 446 25.02 7.93 -2.13
CA PHE A 446 24.08 8.33 -1.07
C PHE A 446 22.64 8.39 -1.57
N ARG A 447 22.42 8.84 -2.81
CA ARG A 447 21.08 8.97 -3.37
C ARG A 447 20.48 7.65 -3.86
N ALA A 448 21.30 6.63 -4.02
CA ALA A 448 20.86 5.30 -4.43
C ALA A 448 20.39 4.44 -3.25
N LEU A 449 20.90 4.68 -2.05
CA LEU A 449 20.54 4.02 -0.79
C LEU A 449 19.51 4.83 0.00
#